data_48edb0b9bc2fa6ab7cad800cbc059f42
#
_entry.id   48edb0b9bc2fa6ab7cad800cbc059f42
#
_cell.length_a   1.000
_cell.length_b   1.000
_cell.length_c   1.000
_cell.angle_alpha   90.00
_cell.angle_beta   90.00
_cell.angle_gamma   90.00
#
_symmetry.space_group_name_H-M   'P 1'
#
loop_
_entity.id
_entity.type
_entity.pdbx_description
1 polymer ?
#
loop_
_entity_poly.entity_id
_entity_poly.type
_entity_poly.pdbx_seq_one_letter_code
_entity_poly.pdbx_strand_id
1 'polypeptide(L)'
;MEKPKQITEQSHSIPVAGEADVIVVGGGVAGVAAAVSAARNGSRVILLEKSIILGGLATLGHVCIYLPLDDGLGHKVYGGLAEELLHVCIRYGYDNLPDCWRNGPDTVDTPTGRYRTNFNIPAAVCALDELM
;
A
#
# COMPACT_ATOMS: atom_id res chain seq x y z
N MET A 1 -22.00 12.90 35.41
CA MET A 1 -21.13 12.11 34.53
C MET A 1 -20.57 10.96 35.36
N GLU A 2 -20.87 9.74 34.97
CA GLU A 2 -20.29 8.54 35.60
C GLU A 2 -18.79 8.49 35.36
N LYS A 3 -17.98 8.13 36.36
CA LYS A 3 -16.53 7.97 36.19
C LYS A 3 -16.29 6.77 35.26
N PRO A 4 -15.36 6.87 34.30
CA PRO A 4 -15.03 5.76 33.41
C PRO A 4 -14.59 4.55 34.24
N LYS A 5 -15.13 3.38 33.87
CA LYS A 5 -14.74 2.11 34.48
C LYS A 5 -13.27 1.85 34.22
N GLN A 6 -12.48 1.65 35.24
CA GLN A 6 -11.04 1.36 35.13
C GLN A 6 -10.79 -0.13 35.37
N ILE A 7 -9.89 -0.69 34.60
CA ILE A 7 -9.35 -2.05 34.75
C ILE A 7 -7.84 -1.90 35.00
N THR A 8 -7.36 -2.50 36.06
CA THR A 8 -5.92 -2.51 36.36
C THR A 8 -5.32 -3.81 35.85
N GLU A 9 -4.36 -3.70 34.93
CA GLU A 9 -3.52 -4.81 34.49
C GLU A 9 -2.29 -4.91 35.41
N GLN A 10 -1.90 -6.12 35.79
CA GLN A 10 -0.70 -6.35 36.60
C GLN A 10 0.56 -6.07 35.75
N SER A 11 1.53 -5.43 36.33
CA SER A 11 2.83 -5.21 35.67
C SER A 11 3.51 -6.57 35.38
N HIS A 12 4.00 -6.72 34.16
CA HIS A 12 4.74 -7.91 33.72
C HIS A 12 5.91 -7.49 32.82
N SER A 13 6.92 -8.34 32.72
CA SER A 13 8.04 -8.12 31.82
C SER A 13 7.74 -8.68 30.45
N ILE A 14 7.96 -7.90 29.41
CA ILE A 14 7.80 -8.30 28.01
C ILE A 14 9.20 -8.39 27.39
N PRO A 15 9.59 -9.52 26.78
CA PRO A 15 10.87 -9.62 26.11
C PRO A 15 10.92 -8.70 24.88
N VAL A 16 12.05 -8.04 24.66
CA VAL A 16 12.32 -7.28 23.44
C VAL A 16 12.65 -8.27 22.32
N ALA A 17 11.83 -8.31 21.27
CA ALA A 17 12.01 -9.21 20.14
C ALA A 17 12.89 -8.62 19.03
N GLY A 18 13.02 -7.29 18.97
CA GLY A 18 13.83 -6.61 17.96
C GLY A 18 13.86 -5.10 18.18
N GLU A 19 14.76 -4.44 17.47
CA GLU A 19 14.95 -3.00 17.50
C GLU A 19 15.04 -2.44 16.08
N ALA A 20 14.39 -1.31 15.83
CA ALA A 20 14.41 -0.61 14.56
C ALA A 20 14.32 0.91 14.79
N ASP A 21 14.64 1.67 13.74
CA ASP A 21 14.48 3.12 13.76
C ASP A 21 13.02 3.51 13.56
N VAL A 22 12.28 2.69 12.80
CA VAL A 22 10.85 2.84 12.53
C VAL A 22 10.14 1.50 12.66
N ILE A 23 9.04 1.48 13.41
CA ILE A 23 8.14 0.33 13.47
C ILE A 23 6.81 0.74 12.85
N VAL A 24 6.40 0.04 11.80
CA VAL A 24 5.11 0.20 11.13
C VAL A 24 4.18 -0.91 11.59
N VAL A 25 3.02 -0.57 12.10
CA VAL A 25 2.03 -1.52 12.58
C VAL A 25 0.85 -1.59 11.61
N GLY A 26 0.73 -2.71 10.94
CA GLY A 26 -0.26 -3.00 9.90
C GLY A 26 0.35 -2.96 8.50
N GLY A 27 0.27 -4.10 7.79
CA GLY A 27 0.77 -4.30 6.43
C GLY A 27 -0.25 -4.02 5.32
N GLY A 28 -1.25 -3.17 5.58
CA GLY A 28 -2.13 -2.66 4.53
C GLY A 28 -1.37 -1.76 3.54
N VAL A 29 -2.01 -1.32 2.46
CA VAL A 29 -1.38 -0.49 1.42
C VAL A 29 -0.63 0.71 2.01
N ALA A 30 -1.23 1.39 2.99
CA ALA A 30 -0.61 2.53 3.67
C ALA A 30 0.63 2.13 4.49
N GLY A 31 0.57 0.98 5.18
CA GLY A 31 1.70 0.47 5.95
C GLY A 31 2.86 0.03 5.05
N VAL A 32 2.57 -0.64 3.95
CA VAL A 32 3.58 -0.98 2.93
C VAL A 32 4.25 0.30 2.41
N ALA A 33 3.46 1.31 2.03
CA ALA A 33 3.99 2.59 1.55
C ALA A 33 4.86 3.28 2.61
N ALA A 34 4.44 3.28 3.88
CA ALA A 34 5.19 3.87 4.98
C ALA A 34 6.52 3.13 5.21
N ALA A 35 6.49 1.79 5.23
CA ALA A 35 7.68 0.98 5.43
C ALA A 35 8.70 1.15 4.30
N VAL A 36 8.26 1.09 3.04
CA VAL A 36 9.10 1.29 1.87
C VAL A 36 9.71 2.71 1.88
N SER A 37 8.89 3.73 2.18
CA SER A 37 9.37 5.10 2.24
C SER A 37 10.43 5.30 3.32
N ALA A 38 10.22 4.77 4.52
CA ALA A 38 11.18 4.87 5.60
C ALA A 38 12.49 4.14 5.27
N ALA A 39 12.42 2.93 4.72
CA ALA A 39 13.58 2.14 4.32
C ALA A 39 14.41 2.84 3.22
N ARG A 40 13.75 3.42 2.23
CA ARG A 40 14.42 4.19 1.16
C ARG A 40 15.11 5.45 1.67
N ASN A 41 14.66 5.97 2.80
CA ASN A 41 15.33 7.09 3.50
C ASN A 41 16.41 6.63 4.49
N GLY A 42 16.82 5.36 4.43
CA GLY A 42 17.95 4.83 5.20
C GLY A 42 17.61 4.36 6.61
N SER A 43 16.35 4.31 7.00
CA SER A 43 15.93 3.80 8.30
C SER A 43 15.90 2.27 8.31
N ARG A 44 16.27 1.67 9.46
CA ARG A 44 15.97 0.26 9.72
C ARG A 44 14.49 0.16 10.09
N VAL A 45 13.74 -0.64 9.32
CA VAL A 45 12.29 -0.72 9.46
C VAL A 45 11.87 -2.12 9.87
N ILE A 46 10.92 -2.19 10.80
CA ILE A 46 10.16 -3.41 11.09
C ILE A 46 8.71 -3.15 10.73
N LEU A 47 8.15 -3.94 9.81
CA LEU A 47 6.73 -3.96 9.51
C LEU A 47 6.08 -5.13 10.25
N LEU A 48 5.09 -4.82 11.08
CA LEU A 48 4.30 -5.81 11.83
C LEU A 48 2.93 -5.97 11.17
N GLU A 49 2.64 -7.16 10.67
CA GLU A 49 1.33 -7.52 10.13
C GLU A 49 0.80 -8.77 10.84
N LYS A 50 -0.47 -8.73 11.22
CA LYS A 50 -1.12 -9.84 11.94
C LYS A 50 -1.58 -10.97 11.02
N SER A 51 -1.76 -10.66 9.74
CA SER A 51 -2.14 -11.64 8.71
C SER A 51 -0.91 -12.24 8.06
N ILE A 52 -1.14 -13.25 7.23
CA ILE A 52 -0.05 -13.94 6.51
C ILE A 52 0.29 -13.28 5.17
N ILE A 53 -0.42 -12.25 4.78
CA ILE A 53 -0.21 -11.52 3.51
C ILE A 53 -0.33 -10.02 3.70
N LEU A 54 0.38 -9.28 2.86
CA LEU A 54 0.33 -7.82 2.79
C LEU A 54 -0.85 -7.31 1.96
N GLY A 55 -1.09 -6.01 2.00
CA GLY A 55 -2.09 -5.31 1.19
C GLY A 55 -3.40 -5.00 1.90
N GLY A 56 -3.72 -5.69 2.99
CA GLY A 56 -4.93 -5.42 3.79
C GLY A 56 -6.23 -5.47 2.96
N LEU A 57 -6.94 -4.34 2.82
CA LEU A 57 -8.17 -4.28 2.03
C LEU A 57 -7.95 -4.62 0.56
N ALA A 58 -6.81 -4.29 -0.01
CA ALA A 58 -6.48 -4.58 -1.41
C ALA A 58 -6.32 -6.09 -1.67
N THR A 59 -6.00 -6.88 -0.67
CA THR A 59 -5.78 -8.32 -0.77
C THR A 59 -6.85 -9.09 0.00
N LEU A 60 -6.74 -9.16 1.32
CA LEU A 60 -7.70 -9.86 2.19
C LEU A 60 -9.13 -9.29 2.09
N GLY A 61 -9.27 -7.99 1.92
CA GLY A 61 -10.56 -7.32 1.77
C GLY A 61 -11.16 -7.37 0.38
N HIS A 62 -10.48 -7.97 -0.61
CA HIS A 62 -10.92 -8.13 -2.00
C HIS A 62 -11.28 -6.81 -2.71
N VAL A 63 -10.72 -5.67 -2.27
CA VAL A 63 -10.87 -4.39 -2.96
C VAL A 63 -9.83 -4.33 -4.09
N CYS A 64 -10.12 -4.99 -5.20
CA CYS A 64 -9.21 -5.18 -6.33
C CYS A 64 -9.31 -4.09 -7.41
N ILE A 65 -9.84 -2.93 -7.06
CA ILE A 65 -9.94 -1.78 -7.96
C ILE A 65 -8.98 -0.71 -7.47
N TYR A 66 -8.05 -0.30 -8.35
CA TYR A 66 -7.20 0.86 -8.10
C TYR A 66 -7.91 2.10 -8.62
N LEU A 67 -8.12 3.07 -7.74
CA LEU A 67 -8.81 4.31 -8.10
C LEU A 67 -7.94 5.19 -8.99
N PRO A 68 -8.58 6.05 -9.81
CA PRO A 68 -7.86 6.93 -10.73
C PRO A 68 -6.85 7.83 -10.03
N LEU A 69 -5.66 7.95 -10.62
CA LEU A 69 -4.62 8.89 -10.21
C LEU A 69 -4.74 10.25 -10.93
N ASP A 70 -5.78 10.42 -11.73
CA ASP A 70 -6.06 11.60 -12.57
C ASP A 70 -7.32 12.35 -12.13
N ASP A 71 -7.46 13.59 -12.61
CA ASP A 71 -8.61 14.46 -12.35
C ASP A 71 -9.80 14.23 -13.30
N GLY A 72 -9.66 13.35 -14.27
CA GLY A 72 -10.65 13.10 -15.32
C GLY A 72 -10.55 14.06 -16.51
N LEU A 73 -9.63 15.00 -16.49
CA LEU A 73 -9.37 15.97 -17.54
C LEU A 73 -8.01 15.74 -18.24
N GLY A 74 -7.39 14.61 -17.94
CA GLY A 74 -6.09 14.26 -18.50
C GLY A 74 -4.89 14.69 -17.64
N HIS A 75 -5.12 15.26 -16.46
CA HIS A 75 -4.02 15.61 -15.59
C HIS A 75 -3.84 14.57 -14.47
N LYS A 76 -2.62 14.11 -14.30
CA LYS A 76 -2.27 13.26 -13.17
C LYS A 76 -2.17 14.11 -11.91
N VAL A 77 -2.95 13.78 -10.87
CA VAL A 77 -2.99 14.50 -9.59
C VAL A 77 -2.29 13.76 -8.45
N TYR A 78 -2.05 12.46 -8.63
CA TYR A 78 -1.32 11.64 -7.68
C TYR A 78 -0.20 10.88 -8.38
N GLY A 79 0.96 10.81 -7.74
CA GLY A 79 2.14 10.10 -8.24
C GLY A 79 2.95 9.49 -7.11
N GLY A 80 4.25 9.27 -7.35
CA GLY A 80 5.16 8.69 -6.37
C GLY A 80 4.76 7.28 -5.98
N LEU A 81 4.77 6.96 -4.68
CA LEU A 81 4.44 5.62 -4.19
C LEU A 81 3.02 5.16 -4.53
N ALA A 82 2.05 6.06 -4.68
CA ALA A 82 0.70 5.68 -5.09
C ALA A 82 0.68 5.09 -6.50
N GLU A 83 1.42 5.67 -7.43
CA GLU A 83 1.57 5.18 -8.79
C GLU A 83 2.45 3.92 -8.84
N GLU A 84 3.53 3.90 -8.08
CA GLU A 84 4.40 2.72 -7.99
C GLU A 84 3.63 1.49 -7.47
N LEU A 85 2.83 1.65 -6.43
CA LEU A 85 2.00 0.56 -5.90
C LEU A 85 0.94 0.09 -6.90
N LEU A 86 0.40 0.98 -7.73
CA LEU A 86 -0.44 0.59 -8.85
C LEU A 86 0.32 -0.37 -9.78
N HIS A 87 1.52 0.02 -10.23
CA HIS A 87 2.34 -0.81 -11.11
C HIS A 87 2.77 -2.13 -10.45
N VAL A 88 3.05 -2.11 -9.15
CA VAL A 88 3.32 -3.33 -8.38
C VAL A 88 2.11 -4.26 -8.38
N CYS A 89 0.91 -3.75 -8.12
CA CYS A 89 -0.31 -4.56 -8.05
C CYS A 89 -0.70 -5.22 -9.39
N ILE A 90 -0.37 -4.60 -10.52
CA ILE A 90 -0.68 -5.15 -11.86
C ILE A 90 0.46 -5.96 -12.48
N ARG A 91 1.64 -5.99 -11.85
CA ARG A 91 2.88 -6.57 -12.41
C ARG A 91 2.72 -7.98 -12.97
N TYR A 92 2.02 -8.85 -12.27
CA TYR A 92 1.86 -10.28 -12.59
C TYR A 92 0.43 -10.66 -12.96
N GLY A 93 -0.44 -9.67 -13.06
CA GLY A 93 -1.83 -9.87 -13.41
C GLY A 93 -2.17 -9.39 -14.83
N TYR A 94 -3.44 -9.29 -15.09
CA TYR A 94 -3.89 -8.59 -16.27
C TYR A 94 -3.71 -7.08 -16.08
N ASP A 95 -3.34 -6.46 -17.15
CA ASP A 95 -3.04 -5.06 -17.24
C ASP A 95 -4.11 -4.38 -18.08
N ASN A 96 -4.92 -3.56 -17.45
CA ASN A 96 -5.97 -2.76 -18.10
C ASN A 96 -5.57 -1.28 -18.21
N LEU A 97 -4.29 -0.96 -17.95
CA LEU A 97 -3.83 0.40 -18.08
C LEU A 97 -3.79 0.83 -19.55
N PRO A 98 -4.32 2.00 -19.87
CA PRO A 98 -4.10 2.65 -21.17
C PRO A 98 -2.60 2.83 -21.42
N ASP A 99 -2.19 2.85 -22.68
CA ASP A 99 -0.80 2.96 -23.07
C ASP A 99 -0.10 4.20 -22.51
N CYS A 100 -0.83 5.31 -22.34
CA CYS A 100 -0.36 6.52 -21.71
C CYS A 100 0.06 6.35 -20.23
N TRP A 101 -0.43 5.32 -19.54
CA TRP A 101 -0.08 5.02 -18.15
C TRP A 101 0.99 3.93 -18.01
N ARG A 102 1.26 3.17 -19.08
CA ARG A 102 2.28 2.10 -19.05
C ARG A 102 3.70 2.65 -19.06
N ASN A 103 3.90 3.76 -19.73
CA ASN A 103 5.23 4.30 -20.02
C ASN A 103 5.67 5.42 -19.09
N GLY A 104 4.95 5.63 -17.99
CA GLY A 104 5.30 6.62 -16.99
C GLY A 104 4.52 7.95 -17.11
N PRO A 105 4.82 8.91 -16.24
CA PRO A 105 3.98 10.07 -15.98
C PRO A 105 3.92 11.14 -17.09
N ASP A 106 4.79 11.04 -18.07
CA ASP A 106 5.04 12.16 -19.01
C ASP A 106 4.43 11.97 -20.40
N THR A 107 3.72 10.90 -20.65
CA THR A 107 3.04 10.68 -21.93
C THR A 107 1.65 11.30 -21.91
N VAL A 108 1.57 12.52 -22.37
CA VAL A 108 0.42 13.41 -22.27
C VAL A 108 -0.54 13.23 -23.45
N ASP A 109 -1.14 12.08 -23.59
CA ASP A 109 -2.38 11.97 -24.38
C ASP A 109 -3.37 11.14 -23.57
N THR A 110 -3.77 11.70 -22.44
CA THR A 110 -4.82 11.08 -21.65
C THR A 110 -6.16 11.37 -22.30
N PRO A 111 -6.88 10.35 -22.76
CA PRO A 111 -8.24 10.56 -23.19
C PRO A 111 -9.05 11.16 -22.05
N THR A 112 -10.04 11.93 -22.38
CA THR A 112 -11.01 12.48 -21.42
C THR A 112 -11.69 11.35 -20.65
N GLY A 113 -11.58 11.38 -19.33
CA GLY A 113 -12.19 10.40 -18.43
C GLY A 113 -11.24 9.95 -17.32
N ARG A 114 -11.82 9.39 -16.28
CA ARG A 114 -11.06 8.80 -15.16
C ARG A 114 -10.79 7.34 -15.44
N TYR A 115 -9.53 6.96 -15.34
CA TYR A 115 -9.14 5.55 -15.42
C TYR A 115 -9.16 4.92 -14.05
N ARG A 116 -9.69 3.73 -14.02
CA ARG A 116 -9.52 2.80 -12.91
C ARG A 116 -9.05 1.48 -13.50
N THR A 117 -8.17 0.82 -12.79
CA THR A 117 -7.74 -0.51 -13.17
C THR A 117 -8.10 -1.52 -12.12
N ASN A 118 -8.39 -2.73 -12.56
CA ASN A 118 -8.51 -3.88 -11.68
C ASN A 118 -7.17 -4.61 -11.66
N PHE A 119 -6.87 -5.28 -10.56
CA PHE A 119 -5.71 -6.14 -10.46
C PHE A 119 -6.09 -7.52 -9.94
N ASN A 120 -5.26 -8.50 -10.27
CA ASN A 120 -5.40 -9.85 -9.76
C ASN A 120 -4.87 -9.93 -8.33
N ILE A 121 -5.72 -10.30 -7.36
CA ILE A 121 -5.36 -10.29 -5.94
C ILE A 121 -4.19 -11.23 -5.62
N PRO A 122 -4.19 -12.51 -6.03
CA PRO A 122 -3.03 -13.40 -5.83
C PRO A 122 -1.73 -12.84 -6.40
N ALA A 123 -1.79 -12.26 -7.58
CA ALA A 123 -0.64 -11.63 -8.22
C ALA A 123 -0.13 -10.40 -7.44
N ALA A 124 -1.05 -9.57 -6.93
CA ALA A 124 -0.71 -8.43 -6.10
C ALA A 124 -0.08 -8.83 -4.75
N VAL A 125 -0.54 -9.93 -4.14
CA VAL A 125 0.09 -10.49 -2.92
C VAL A 125 1.55 -10.81 -3.17
N CYS A 126 1.85 -11.57 -4.24
CA CYS A 126 3.23 -11.91 -4.58
C CYS A 126 4.08 -10.66 -4.87
N ALA A 127 3.53 -9.70 -5.61
CA ALA A 127 4.24 -8.48 -5.97
C ALA A 127 4.51 -7.56 -4.78
N LEU A 128 3.60 -7.50 -3.80
CA LEU A 128 3.81 -6.75 -2.56
C LEU A 128 4.86 -7.41 -1.65
N ASP A 129 4.89 -8.74 -1.63
CA ASP A 129 5.88 -9.50 -0.87
C ASP A 129 7.29 -9.31 -1.45
N GLU A 130 7.42 -9.28 -2.79
CA GLU A 130 8.69 -8.98 -3.46
C GLU A 130 9.17 -7.53 -3.28
N LEU A 131 8.28 -6.60 -3.00
CA LEU A 131 8.61 -5.19 -2.79
C LEU A 131 9.32 -4.97 -1.45
N MET A 132 9.04 -5.83 -0.45
CA MET A 132 9.51 -5.71 0.93
C MET A 132 10.85 -6.40 1.16
#